data_5ac3151a3c433e2a7128535f10fb138f
#
_entry.id   5ac3151a3c433e2a7128535f10fb138f
#
_cell.length_a   1.000
_cell.length_b   1.000
_cell.length_c   1.000
_cell.angle_alpha   90.00
_cell.angle_beta   90.00
_cell.angle_gamma   90.00
#
_symmetry.space_group_name_H-M   'P 1'
#
loop_
_entity.id
_entity.type
_entity.pdbx_description
1 polymer ?
#
loop_
_entity_poly.entity_id
_entity_poly.type
_entity_poly.pdbx_seq_one_letter_code
_entity_poly.pdbx_strand_id
1 'polypeptide(L)'
;MNDIMKQHDESHEDKSTVNIKFLRGGEKMSADITPVRMDDGRYYMGIWVKDDLAGIGTITYYTKDGRFGALGHGIGDGTQSGNLLYANSGDLYSMKLTKIKKGKAGAPGEIGGVVYFGKKSHIGTLDCNSNLGIYGQLDSD
;
A
#
# COMPACT_ATOMS: atom_id res chain seq x y z
N MET A 1 -4.65 -0.27 -9.81
CA MET A 1 -5.85 -1.14 -9.98
C MET A 1 -6.81 -0.65 -11.05
N ASN A 2 -6.94 0.68 -11.25
CA ASN A 2 -7.85 1.23 -12.27
C ASN A 2 -7.40 1.05 -13.73
N ASP A 3 -6.10 0.98 -14.01
CA ASP A 3 -5.62 1.01 -15.41
C ASP A 3 -5.67 -0.34 -16.10
N ILE A 4 -5.46 -1.44 -15.37
CA ILE A 4 -5.58 -2.80 -15.92
C ILE A 4 -7.04 -3.14 -16.22
N MET A 5 -7.97 -2.63 -15.43
CA MET A 5 -9.40 -2.83 -15.65
C MET A 5 -9.98 -1.92 -16.75
N LYS A 6 -9.45 -0.69 -16.92
CA LYS A 6 -9.94 0.23 -17.96
C LYS A 6 -9.57 -0.19 -19.38
N GLN A 7 -8.49 -0.92 -19.59
CA GLN A 7 -8.12 -1.42 -20.92
C GLN A 7 -9.03 -2.54 -21.45
N HIS A 8 -9.84 -3.16 -20.59
CA HIS A 8 -10.72 -4.28 -20.98
C HIS A 8 -12.19 -3.91 -21.15
N ASP A 9 -12.61 -2.69 -20.81
CA ASP A 9 -14.02 -2.28 -20.78
C ASP A 9 -14.56 -1.80 -22.17
N GLU A 10 -13.71 -1.69 -23.19
CA GLU A 10 -14.12 -1.13 -24.49
C GLU A 10 -14.12 -2.09 -25.69
N SER A 11 -13.81 -3.36 -25.54
CA SER A 11 -13.78 -4.25 -26.71
C SER A 11 -14.20 -5.67 -26.44
N HIS A 12 -15.38 -6.01 -26.95
CA HIS A 12 -15.81 -7.34 -27.47
C HIS A 12 -15.93 -8.54 -26.51
N GLU A 13 -16.98 -9.32 -26.78
CA GLU A 13 -17.32 -10.67 -26.31
C GLU A 13 -16.20 -11.74 -26.42
N ASP A 14 -14.95 -11.35 -26.48
CA ASP A 14 -13.84 -12.28 -26.61
C ASP A 14 -13.30 -12.65 -25.22
N LYS A 15 -13.41 -13.93 -24.88
CA LYS A 15 -12.80 -14.57 -23.70
C LYS A 15 -11.27 -14.59 -23.85
N SER A 16 -10.65 -13.44 -24.09
CA SER A 16 -9.20 -13.37 -24.26
C SER A 16 -8.52 -13.65 -22.92
N THR A 17 -7.68 -14.65 -22.90
CA THR A 17 -6.80 -14.95 -21.78
C THR A 17 -5.78 -13.82 -21.63
N VAL A 18 -5.63 -13.30 -20.44
CA VAL A 18 -4.68 -12.22 -20.08
C VAL A 18 -3.48 -12.83 -19.38
N ASN A 19 -2.29 -12.62 -19.93
CA ASN A 19 -1.05 -12.99 -19.23
C ASN A 19 -0.69 -11.92 -18.23
N ILE A 20 -0.66 -12.27 -16.95
CA ILE A 20 -0.21 -11.39 -15.87
C ILE A 20 1.16 -11.82 -15.37
N LYS A 21 2.02 -10.82 -15.11
CA LYS A 21 3.33 -11.01 -14.46
C LYS A 21 3.27 -10.43 -13.06
N PHE A 22 3.74 -11.18 -12.08
CA PHE A 22 3.67 -10.79 -10.67
C PHE A 22 4.88 -11.29 -9.90
N LEU A 23 5.06 -10.74 -8.70
CA LEU A 23 6.06 -11.22 -7.73
C LEU A 23 5.33 -12.02 -6.64
N ARG A 24 5.84 -13.20 -6.33
CA ARG A 24 5.39 -14.01 -5.19
C ARG A 24 6.60 -14.51 -4.43
N GLY A 25 6.73 -14.13 -3.15
CA GLY A 25 7.90 -14.49 -2.35
C GLY A 25 9.24 -13.95 -2.89
N GLY A 26 9.21 -12.84 -3.64
CA GLY A 26 10.39 -12.26 -4.30
C GLY A 26 10.71 -12.86 -5.68
N GLU A 27 10.03 -13.91 -6.10
CA GLU A 27 10.23 -14.55 -7.41
C GLU A 27 9.28 -13.99 -8.47
N LYS A 28 9.80 -13.74 -9.66
CA LYS A 28 9.01 -13.32 -10.83
C LYS A 28 8.25 -14.53 -11.39
N MET A 29 6.96 -14.42 -11.44
CA MET A 29 6.06 -15.44 -11.97
C MET A 29 5.14 -14.85 -13.04
N SER A 30 4.55 -15.72 -13.86
CA SER A 30 3.48 -15.34 -14.77
C SER A 30 2.37 -16.38 -14.75
N ALA A 31 1.15 -15.94 -15.00
CA ALA A 31 -0.01 -16.80 -15.13
C ALA A 31 -0.95 -16.27 -16.22
N ASP A 32 -1.57 -17.19 -16.92
CA ASP A 32 -2.61 -16.88 -17.88
C ASP A 32 -3.97 -17.00 -17.19
N ILE A 33 -4.75 -15.93 -17.22
CA ILE A 33 -6.05 -15.84 -16.56
C ILE A 33 -7.11 -15.50 -17.59
N THR A 34 -8.18 -16.28 -17.60
CA THR A 34 -9.37 -15.99 -18.39
C THR A 34 -10.39 -15.30 -17.48
N PRO A 35 -10.72 -14.02 -17.71
CA PRO A 35 -11.72 -13.31 -16.92
C PRO A 35 -13.10 -13.95 -17.04
N VAL A 36 -13.85 -13.96 -15.95
CA VAL A 36 -15.22 -14.47 -15.90
C VAL A 36 -16.19 -13.30 -15.82
N ARG A 37 -17.19 -13.29 -16.70
CA ARG A 37 -18.26 -12.29 -16.64
C ARG A 37 -19.24 -12.66 -15.54
N MET A 38 -19.52 -11.72 -14.64
CA MET A 38 -20.48 -11.86 -13.56
C MET A 38 -21.84 -11.27 -13.95
N ASP A 39 -22.86 -11.47 -13.10
CA ASP A 39 -24.23 -11.03 -13.34
C ASP A 39 -24.38 -9.50 -13.43
N ASP A 40 -23.44 -8.74 -12.89
CA ASP A 40 -23.36 -7.28 -13.01
C ASP A 40 -22.83 -6.80 -14.38
N GLY A 41 -22.54 -7.75 -15.28
CA GLY A 41 -22.03 -7.48 -16.62
C GLY A 41 -20.53 -7.21 -16.70
N ARG A 42 -19.81 -7.16 -15.58
CA ARG A 42 -18.37 -6.90 -15.51
C ARG A 42 -17.55 -8.18 -15.57
N TYR A 43 -16.32 -8.05 -16.05
CA TYR A 43 -15.36 -9.15 -16.08
C TYR A 43 -14.46 -9.11 -14.84
N TYR A 44 -14.29 -10.25 -14.20
CA TYR A 44 -13.46 -10.43 -13.02
C TYR A 44 -12.39 -11.49 -13.25
N MET A 45 -11.16 -11.20 -12.86
CA MET A 45 -10.04 -12.15 -12.97
C MET A 45 -9.94 -13.11 -11.78
N GLY A 46 -10.72 -12.92 -10.73
CA GLY A 46 -10.72 -13.79 -9.55
C GLY A 46 -9.40 -13.81 -8.77
N ILE A 47 -8.62 -12.73 -8.84
CA ILE A 47 -7.33 -12.59 -8.18
C ILE A 47 -7.39 -11.56 -7.05
N TRP A 48 -6.61 -11.81 -6.02
CA TRP A 48 -6.31 -10.82 -4.99
C TRP A 48 -4.93 -10.24 -5.26
N VAL A 49 -4.86 -8.94 -5.46
CA VAL A 49 -3.61 -8.21 -5.68
C VAL A 49 -3.33 -7.35 -4.47
N LYS A 50 -2.14 -7.48 -3.90
CA LYS A 50 -1.58 -6.51 -2.97
C LYS A 50 -0.72 -5.56 -3.78
N ASP A 51 -1.30 -4.43 -4.14
CA ASP A 51 -0.61 -3.43 -4.96
C ASP A 51 -0.03 -2.32 -4.07
N ASP A 52 -0.87 -1.78 -3.17
CA ASP A 52 -0.47 -0.73 -2.25
C ASP A 52 -0.83 -1.10 -0.82
N LEU A 53 0.12 -0.92 0.08
CA LEU A 53 -0.12 -0.92 1.52
C LEU A 53 -0.08 0.53 2.00
N ALA A 54 -1.25 1.03 2.37
CA ALA A 54 -1.37 2.32 3.01
C ALA A 54 -1.63 2.14 4.51
N GLY A 55 -0.94 2.91 5.33
CA GLY A 55 -1.10 2.92 6.77
C GLY A 55 -0.95 4.32 7.34
N ILE A 56 -1.41 4.53 8.56
CA ILE A 56 -1.18 5.76 9.32
C ILE A 56 -0.02 5.50 10.26
N GLY A 57 0.95 6.41 10.26
CA GLY A 57 2.12 6.31 11.12
C GLY A 57 2.47 7.65 11.75
N THR A 58 3.43 7.61 12.67
CA THR A 58 3.97 8.80 13.32
C THR A 58 5.46 8.90 13.05
N ILE A 59 5.90 10.01 12.49
CA ILE A 59 7.33 10.35 12.42
C ILE A 59 7.79 10.60 13.85
N THR A 60 8.78 9.84 14.32
CA THR A 60 9.31 9.94 15.68
C THR A 60 10.46 10.92 15.79
N TYR A 61 11.26 11.05 14.76
CA TYR A 61 12.33 12.04 14.66
C TYR A 61 12.66 12.35 13.21
N TYR A 62 13.31 13.47 12.99
CA TYR A 62 13.97 13.81 11.74
C TYR A 62 15.24 14.59 12.02
N THR A 63 16.15 14.56 11.08
CA THR A 63 17.46 15.22 11.13
C THR A 63 17.46 16.49 10.27
N LYS A 64 18.48 17.33 10.42
CA LYS A 64 18.62 18.60 9.66
C LYS A 64 18.76 18.39 8.15
N ASP A 65 19.26 17.24 7.73
CA ASP A 65 19.39 16.82 6.32
C ASP A 65 18.14 16.12 5.81
N GLY A 66 17.05 16.13 6.60
CA GLY A 66 15.75 15.61 6.20
C GLY A 66 15.57 14.09 6.36
N ARG A 67 16.54 13.35 6.86
CA ARG A 67 16.32 11.93 7.17
C ARG A 67 15.36 11.78 8.33
N PHE A 68 14.47 10.80 8.22
CA PHE A 68 13.49 10.54 9.29
C PHE A 68 13.49 9.08 9.72
N GLY A 69 12.98 8.86 10.94
CA GLY A 69 12.54 7.56 11.43
C GLY A 69 11.12 7.64 11.96
N ALA A 70 10.35 6.58 11.75
CA ALA A 70 8.96 6.55 12.15
C ALA A 70 8.54 5.15 12.65
N LEU A 71 7.41 5.10 13.35
CA LEU A 71 6.72 3.97 13.94
C LEU A 71 7.41 3.36 15.18
N GLY A 72 8.65 2.94 15.13
CA GLY A 72 9.31 2.15 16.18
C GLY A 72 9.05 0.64 16.06
N HIS A 73 8.46 0.20 14.95
CA HIS A 73 8.28 -1.18 14.54
C HIS A 73 8.13 -1.24 13.02
N GLY A 74 8.37 -2.40 12.43
CA GLY A 74 8.20 -2.57 10.99
C GLY A 74 6.73 -2.69 10.57
N ILE A 75 6.49 -2.44 9.29
CA ILE A 75 5.21 -2.69 8.64
C ILE A 75 5.18 -4.15 8.19
N GLY A 76 4.19 -4.90 8.68
CA GLY A 76 3.97 -6.28 8.30
C GLY A 76 3.15 -6.41 7.01
N ASP A 77 3.25 -7.59 6.40
CA ASP A 77 2.53 -7.93 5.17
C ASP A 77 1.01 -8.17 5.39
N GLY A 78 0.55 -8.02 6.64
CA GLY A 78 -0.85 -8.26 7.03
C GLY A 78 -1.24 -9.73 7.07
N THR A 79 -0.28 -10.65 6.94
CA THR A 79 -0.52 -12.09 7.16
C THR A 79 -0.40 -12.45 8.63
N GLN A 80 -0.97 -13.61 9.02
CA GLN A 80 -0.86 -14.09 10.40
C GLN A 80 0.60 -14.42 10.81
N SER A 81 1.48 -14.63 9.85
CA SER A 81 2.91 -14.89 10.08
C SER A 81 3.68 -13.62 10.49
N GLY A 82 3.10 -12.42 10.34
CA GLY A 82 3.72 -11.18 10.79
C GLY A 82 5.04 -10.85 10.09
N ASN A 83 5.25 -11.38 8.88
CA ASN A 83 6.46 -11.10 8.12
C ASN A 83 6.54 -9.62 7.77
N LEU A 84 7.75 -9.07 7.83
CA LEU A 84 7.98 -7.73 7.34
C LEU A 84 7.60 -7.61 5.87
N LEU A 85 6.86 -6.55 5.56
CA LEU A 85 6.65 -6.17 4.18
C LEU A 85 7.98 -5.79 3.55
N TYR A 86 8.31 -6.45 2.45
CA TYR A 86 9.47 -6.07 1.66
C TYR A 86 9.10 -4.84 0.83
N ALA A 87 9.35 -3.65 1.38
CA ALA A 87 9.14 -2.39 0.69
C ALA A 87 10.50 -1.85 0.21
N ASN A 88 10.69 -1.82 -1.10
CA ASN A 88 11.87 -1.21 -1.72
C ASN A 88 11.71 0.31 -1.87
N SER A 89 10.49 0.80 -1.80
CA SER A 89 10.17 2.23 -1.85
C SER A 89 8.74 2.43 -1.34
N GLY A 90 8.45 3.62 -0.89
CA GLY A 90 7.13 4.06 -0.49
C GLY A 90 7.07 5.58 -0.44
N ASP A 91 5.88 6.13 -0.49
CA ASP A 91 5.66 7.56 -0.41
C ASP A 91 5.01 7.93 0.93
N LEU A 92 5.45 9.04 1.51
CA LEU A 92 4.85 9.64 2.68
C LEU A 92 3.93 10.78 2.27
N TYR A 93 2.76 10.78 2.87
CA TYR A 93 1.77 11.84 2.67
C TYR A 93 1.34 12.42 4.00
N SER A 94 1.16 13.73 4.05
CA SER A 94 0.51 14.37 5.18
C SER A 94 -0.95 13.93 5.25
N MET A 95 -1.46 13.75 6.48
CA MET A 95 -2.83 13.36 6.70
C MET A 95 -3.57 14.37 7.59
N LYS A 96 -4.87 14.47 7.39
CA LYS A 96 -5.75 15.19 8.31
C LYS A 96 -6.33 14.23 9.33
N LEU A 97 -5.99 14.45 10.60
CA LEU A 97 -6.56 13.69 11.71
C LEU A 97 -8.05 14.01 11.86
N THR A 98 -8.90 12.99 11.87
CA THR A 98 -10.37 13.14 11.96
C THR A 98 -10.95 12.50 13.21
N LYS A 99 -10.28 11.49 13.78
CA LYS A 99 -10.78 10.74 14.94
C LYS A 99 -9.64 10.29 15.84
N ILE A 100 -9.80 10.46 17.13
CA ILE A 100 -8.94 9.87 18.16
C ILE A 100 -9.85 9.10 19.13
N LYS A 101 -9.58 7.81 19.32
CA LYS A 101 -10.16 6.99 20.35
C LYS A 101 -9.06 6.64 21.36
N LYS A 102 -9.18 7.12 22.58
CA LYS A 102 -8.20 6.83 23.64
C LYS A 102 -8.20 5.36 24.01
N GLY A 103 -7.03 4.78 24.15
CA GLY A 103 -6.86 3.43 24.66
C GLY A 103 -7.25 3.34 26.16
N LYS A 104 -7.65 2.14 26.55
CA LYS A 104 -7.90 1.73 27.96
C LYS A 104 -7.15 0.44 28.19
N ALA A 105 -6.98 0.05 29.47
CA ALA A 105 -6.40 -1.26 29.80
C ALA A 105 -7.18 -2.38 29.10
N GLY A 106 -6.48 -3.21 28.34
CA GLY A 106 -7.05 -4.30 27.54
C GLY A 106 -7.74 -3.90 26.22
N ALA A 107 -7.78 -2.60 25.86
CA ALA A 107 -8.33 -2.13 24.61
C ALA A 107 -7.45 -1.01 24.02
N PRO A 108 -6.71 -1.25 22.92
CA PRO A 108 -5.85 -0.25 22.29
C PRO A 108 -6.65 0.94 21.79
N GLY A 109 -5.98 2.10 21.70
CA GLY A 109 -6.54 3.28 21.07
C GLY A 109 -6.53 3.16 19.55
N GLU A 110 -7.27 4.05 18.92
CA GLU A 110 -7.36 4.14 17.46
C GLU A 110 -7.16 5.59 17.01
N ILE A 111 -6.44 5.78 15.92
CA ILE A 111 -6.31 7.05 15.22
C ILE A 111 -6.92 6.87 13.82
N GLY A 112 -7.84 7.75 13.47
CA GLY A 112 -8.44 7.80 12.14
C GLY A 112 -8.12 9.12 11.45
N GLY A 113 -7.91 9.07 10.14
CA GLY A 113 -7.61 10.25 9.35
C GLY A 113 -7.90 10.08 7.88
N VAL A 114 -7.80 11.18 7.15
CA VAL A 114 -7.94 11.22 5.69
C VAL A 114 -6.59 11.56 5.09
N VAL A 115 -6.13 10.72 4.19
CA VAL A 115 -4.92 10.94 3.39
C VAL A 115 -5.34 11.45 2.02
N TYR A 116 -4.72 12.53 1.57
CA TYR A 116 -4.90 13.05 0.22
C TYR A 116 -3.67 12.67 -0.61
N PHE A 117 -3.84 11.71 -1.51
CA PHE A 117 -2.77 11.30 -2.41
C PHE A 117 -2.56 12.34 -3.51
N GLY A 118 -1.48 13.09 -3.44
CA GLY A 118 -1.17 14.11 -4.44
C GLY A 118 0.10 14.89 -4.11
N LYS A 119 0.66 15.59 -5.09
CA LYS A 119 1.93 16.32 -4.95
C LYS A 119 1.97 17.31 -3.78
N LYS A 120 0.83 17.94 -3.45
CA LYS A 120 0.76 18.92 -2.35
C LYS A 120 0.80 18.31 -0.95
N SER A 121 0.48 17.05 -0.83
CA SER A 121 0.45 16.31 0.45
C SER A 121 1.60 15.32 0.56
N HIS A 122 2.36 15.11 -0.50
CA HIS A 122 3.59 14.33 -0.46
C HIS A 122 4.61 15.06 0.39
N ILE A 123 5.24 14.34 1.31
CA ILE A 123 6.18 14.92 2.29
C ILE A 123 7.50 14.18 2.34
N GLY A 124 7.67 13.10 1.60
CA GLY A 124 8.91 12.35 1.59
C GLY A 124 8.76 10.93 1.03
N THR A 125 9.88 10.22 1.00
CA THR A 125 10.00 8.85 0.51
C THR A 125 10.49 7.92 1.60
N LEU A 126 10.01 6.69 1.58
CA LEU A 126 10.45 5.60 2.45
C LEU A 126 11.53 4.80 1.71
N ASP A 127 12.68 4.59 2.37
CA ASP A 127 13.81 3.86 1.82
C ASP A 127 13.98 2.48 2.46
N CYS A 128 13.51 2.32 3.70
CA CYS A 128 13.72 1.09 4.46
C CYS A 128 12.56 0.79 5.41
N ASN A 129 12.13 -0.48 5.38
CA ASN A 129 11.25 -1.05 6.40
C ASN A 129 12.02 -2.13 7.17
N SER A 130 12.15 -1.96 8.46
CA SER A 130 12.90 -2.86 9.34
C SER A 130 12.09 -3.21 10.60
N ASN A 131 12.56 -4.17 11.39
CA ASN A 131 11.94 -4.51 12.68
C ASN A 131 11.94 -3.35 13.68
N LEU A 132 12.83 -2.36 13.52
CA LEU A 132 12.96 -1.21 14.41
C LEU A 132 12.12 -0.01 13.97
N GLY A 133 11.57 -0.04 12.77
CA GLY A 133 10.77 1.05 12.22
C GLY A 133 10.98 1.25 10.73
N ILE A 134 10.40 2.31 10.22
CA ILE A 134 10.58 2.77 8.84
C ILE A 134 11.48 4.00 8.81
N TYR A 135 12.29 4.09 7.76
CA TYR A 135 13.26 5.16 7.57
C TYR A 135 13.20 5.68 6.14
N GLY A 136 13.55 6.94 5.95
CA GLY A 136 13.55 7.54 4.64
C GLY A 136 13.98 8.99 4.65
N GLN A 137 13.58 9.71 3.61
CA GLN A 137 13.94 11.08 3.36
C GLN A 137 12.69 11.94 3.21
N LEU A 138 12.64 13.06 3.95
CA LEU A 138 11.64 14.11 3.75
C LEU A 138 12.01 14.96 2.54
N ASP A 139 11.01 15.48 1.86
CA ASP A 139 11.21 16.43 0.77
C ASP A 139 11.89 17.70 1.32
N SER A 140 12.76 18.28 0.52
CA SER A 140 13.29 19.62 0.79
C SER A 140 12.24 20.66 0.42
N ASP A 141 12.05 21.63 1.31
CA ASP A 141 11.21 22.83 1.09
C ASP A 141 11.64 23.63 -0.15
#